data_4a7e72dc5be5cd7a69eaeb0919460124
#
_entry.id   4a7e72dc5be5cd7a69eaeb0919460124
#
_cell.length_a   1.000
_cell.length_b   1.000
_cell.length_c   1.000
_cell.angle_alpha   90.00
_cell.angle_beta   90.00
_cell.angle_gamma   90.00
#
_symmetry.space_group_name_H-M   'P 1'
#
loop_
_entity.id
_entity.type
_entity.pdbx_description
1 polymer ?
#
loop_
_entity_poly.entity_id
_entity_poly.type
_entity_poly.pdbx_seq_one_letter_code
_entity_poly.pdbx_strand_id
1 'polypeptide(L)'
;MIWVTAEDVVAIHSRIIQVSGGIDGLRDRAGLEAAIAAPLQSFGGEDLFPTDIEKIARTGFGLASNHAFIDGNKRIGAMVTQLLLKWNGYQFQLEQNELADMFIGIADGTKDETELRYWINDHIE
;
A
#
# COMPACT_ATOMS: atom_id res chain seq x y z
N MET A 1 -11.96 6.35 -9.71
CA MET A 1 -11.12 6.22 -8.51
C MET A 1 -9.75 6.83 -8.76
N ILE A 2 -9.25 7.63 -7.84
CA ILE A 2 -7.91 8.21 -7.94
C ILE A 2 -6.88 7.15 -7.56
N TRP A 3 -5.81 7.04 -8.35
CA TRP A 3 -4.80 6.01 -8.17
C TRP A 3 -3.40 6.60 -8.18
N VAL A 4 -2.38 5.81 -7.85
CA VAL A 4 -0.97 6.22 -7.89
C VAL A 4 -0.29 5.65 -9.13
N THR A 5 0.72 6.37 -9.64
CA THR A 5 1.65 5.87 -10.65
C THR A 5 2.93 5.38 -9.97
N ALA A 6 3.76 4.64 -10.72
CA ALA A 6 5.07 4.23 -10.22
C ALA A 6 5.92 5.45 -9.85
N GLU A 7 5.86 6.49 -10.65
CA GLU A 7 6.59 7.75 -10.40
C GLU A 7 6.13 8.41 -9.10
N ASP A 8 4.82 8.43 -8.84
CA ASP A 8 4.28 8.93 -7.58
C ASP A 8 4.84 8.16 -6.39
N VAL A 9 4.84 6.83 -6.46
CA VAL A 9 5.31 5.98 -5.36
C VAL A 9 6.80 6.19 -5.12
N VAL A 10 7.61 6.28 -6.18
CA VAL A 10 9.05 6.55 -6.06
C VAL A 10 9.29 7.90 -5.37
N ALA A 11 8.56 8.93 -5.76
CA ALA A 11 8.69 10.26 -5.16
C ALA A 11 8.28 10.27 -3.68
N ILE A 12 7.18 9.61 -3.35
CA ILE A 12 6.71 9.48 -1.96
C ILE A 12 7.74 8.72 -1.12
N HIS A 13 8.27 7.63 -1.66
CA HIS A 13 9.29 6.83 -0.98
C HIS A 13 10.54 7.65 -0.67
N SER A 14 11.06 8.39 -1.66
CA SER A 14 12.24 9.24 -1.46
C SER A 14 11.99 10.28 -0.36
N ARG A 15 10.79 10.85 -0.30
CA ARG A 15 10.43 11.80 0.74
C ARG A 15 10.38 11.14 2.12
N ILE A 16 9.85 9.94 2.22
CA ILE A 16 9.84 9.16 3.48
C ILE A 16 11.28 8.96 3.98
N ILE A 17 12.18 8.54 3.10
CA ILE A 17 13.58 8.31 3.45
C ILE A 17 14.25 9.59 3.91
N GLN A 18 14.02 10.72 3.23
CA GLN A 18 14.57 12.02 3.63
C GLN A 18 14.13 12.42 5.05
N VAL A 19 12.86 12.18 5.38
CA VAL A 19 12.27 12.63 6.65
C VAL A 19 12.59 11.68 7.80
N SER A 20 12.51 10.38 7.57
CA SER A 20 12.60 9.38 8.64
C SER A 20 13.85 8.52 8.62
N GLY A 21 14.71 8.69 7.62
CA GLY A 21 15.97 7.96 7.49
C GLY A 21 15.81 6.64 6.75
N GLY A 22 16.93 6.04 6.42
CA GLY A 22 17.02 4.80 5.67
C GLY A 22 17.78 4.98 4.38
N ILE A 23 17.79 3.93 3.55
CA ILE A 23 18.52 3.90 2.27
C ILE A 23 17.51 4.11 1.13
N ASP A 24 17.71 5.18 0.34
CA ASP A 24 16.90 5.42 -0.85
C ASP A 24 17.37 4.51 -1.98
N GLY A 25 16.44 4.07 -2.82
CA GLY A 25 16.74 3.29 -4.00
C GLY A 25 15.64 2.32 -4.36
N LEU A 26 15.35 2.27 -5.66
CA LEU A 26 14.42 1.33 -6.25
C LEU A 26 15.24 0.12 -6.75
N ARG A 27 14.93 -1.07 -6.22
CA ARG A 27 15.63 -2.31 -6.56
C ARG A 27 14.92 -3.11 -7.65
N ASP A 28 13.58 -3.08 -7.65
CA ASP A 28 12.75 -3.91 -8.53
C ASP A 28 11.60 -3.10 -9.10
N ARG A 29 11.83 -2.48 -10.24
CA ARG A 29 10.81 -1.68 -10.94
C ARG A 29 9.61 -2.52 -11.35
N ALA A 30 9.83 -3.74 -11.84
CA ALA A 30 8.75 -4.62 -12.25
C ALA A 30 7.86 -5.01 -11.07
N GLY A 31 8.44 -5.27 -9.90
CA GLY A 31 7.69 -5.55 -8.68
C GLY A 31 6.86 -4.36 -8.21
N LEU A 32 7.40 -3.14 -8.34
CA LEU A 32 6.65 -1.93 -8.03
C LEU A 32 5.46 -1.76 -8.97
N GLU A 33 5.68 -1.88 -10.27
CA GLU A 33 4.62 -1.74 -11.26
C GLU A 33 3.54 -2.80 -11.08
N ALA A 34 3.92 -4.03 -10.76
CA ALA A 34 2.97 -5.11 -10.48
C ALA A 34 2.10 -4.81 -9.26
N ALA A 35 2.68 -4.27 -8.19
CA ALA A 35 1.93 -3.91 -6.99
C ALA A 35 0.87 -2.83 -7.26
N ILE A 36 1.16 -1.90 -8.17
CA ILE A 36 0.24 -0.82 -8.53
C ILE A 36 -0.82 -1.29 -9.53
N ALA A 37 -0.47 -2.18 -10.45
CA ALA A 37 -1.35 -2.63 -11.53
C ALA A 37 -2.27 -3.79 -11.11
N ALA A 38 -1.81 -4.69 -10.25
CA ALA A 38 -2.58 -5.87 -9.85
C ALA A 38 -3.97 -5.54 -9.29
N PRO A 39 -4.14 -4.50 -8.44
CA PRO A 39 -5.45 -4.17 -7.90
C PRO A 39 -6.47 -3.73 -8.95
N LEU A 40 -6.00 -3.28 -10.12
CA LEU A 40 -6.86 -2.74 -11.18
C LEU A 40 -7.19 -3.78 -12.25
N GLN A 41 -6.73 -5.02 -12.10
CA GLN A 41 -6.94 -6.07 -13.09
C GLN A 41 -8.39 -6.55 -13.12
N SER A 42 -8.82 -6.96 -14.32
CA SER A 42 -10.12 -7.59 -14.52
C SER A 42 -9.95 -8.90 -15.29
N PHE A 43 -10.94 -9.78 -15.18
CA PHE A 43 -11.00 -11.01 -15.93
C PHE A 43 -12.44 -11.24 -16.39
N GLY A 44 -12.63 -11.49 -17.69
CA GLY A 44 -13.97 -11.72 -18.23
C GLY A 44 -14.90 -10.51 -18.06
N GLY A 45 -14.35 -9.28 -18.00
CA GLY A 45 -15.14 -8.07 -17.81
C GLY A 45 -15.45 -7.74 -16.36
N GLU A 46 -14.97 -8.54 -15.40
CA GLU A 46 -15.21 -8.32 -13.97
C GLU A 46 -13.89 -7.99 -13.25
N ASP A 47 -13.93 -7.02 -12.34
CA ASP A 47 -12.77 -6.65 -11.54
C ASP A 47 -12.43 -7.78 -10.57
N LEU A 48 -11.13 -8.12 -10.48
CA LEU A 48 -10.63 -9.09 -9.49
C LEU A 48 -10.76 -8.55 -8.06
N PHE A 49 -10.67 -7.23 -7.90
CA PHE A 49 -10.82 -6.53 -6.63
C PHE A 49 -11.94 -5.50 -6.82
N PRO A 50 -13.22 -5.89 -6.61
CA PRO A 50 -14.35 -5.06 -7.06
C PRO A 50 -14.59 -3.80 -6.25
N THR A 51 -14.19 -3.75 -4.97
CA THR A 51 -14.40 -2.56 -4.14
C THR A 51 -13.14 -1.71 -4.03
N ASP A 52 -13.32 -0.42 -3.73
CA ASP A 52 -12.20 0.50 -3.51
C ASP A 52 -11.28 0.00 -2.38
N ILE A 53 -11.87 -0.47 -1.30
CA ILE A 53 -11.09 -0.95 -0.14
C ILE A 53 -10.29 -2.19 -0.49
N GLU A 54 -10.84 -3.11 -1.27
CA GLU A 54 -10.09 -4.28 -1.75
C GLU A 54 -8.91 -3.86 -2.62
N LYS A 55 -9.10 -2.89 -3.52
CA LYS A 55 -8.02 -2.36 -4.37
C LYS A 55 -6.93 -1.71 -3.54
N ILE A 56 -7.31 -0.87 -2.58
CA ILE A 56 -6.36 -0.14 -1.72
C ILE A 56 -5.59 -1.12 -0.83
N ALA A 57 -6.27 -2.10 -0.22
CA ALA A 57 -5.63 -3.11 0.61
C ALA A 57 -4.63 -3.94 -0.20
N ARG A 58 -5.00 -4.33 -1.42
CA ARG A 58 -4.10 -5.09 -2.29
C ARG A 58 -2.83 -4.31 -2.61
N THR A 59 -2.97 -3.02 -2.91
CA THR A 59 -1.80 -2.17 -3.21
C THR A 59 -0.90 -2.00 -2.00
N GLY A 60 -1.46 -1.69 -0.84
CA GLY A 60 -0.68 -1.55 0.39
C GLY A 60 0.06 -2.84 0.75
N PHE A 61 -0.63 -3.97 0.65
CA PHE A 61 -0.04 -5.28 0.86
C PHE A 61 1.09 -5.55 -0.14
N GLY A 62 0.86 -5.31 -1.42
CA GLY A 62 1.86 -5.55 -2.47
C GLY A 62 3.12 -4.69 -2.30
N LEU A 63 2.96 -3.42 -1.97
CA LEU A 63 4.09 -2.52 -1.74
C LEU A 63 4.94 -2.97 -0.55
N ALA A 64 4.31 -3.42 0.53
CA ALA A 64 5.03 -3.86 1.71
C ALA A 64 5.67 -5.25 1.52
N SER A 65 5.05 -6.15 0.74
CA SER A 65 5.50 -7.53 0.60
C SER A 65 6.40 -7.81 -0.59
N ASN A 66 6.33 -7.02 -1.67
CA ASN A 66 7.13 -7.26 -2.88
C ASN A 66 8.59 -6.80 -2.75
N HIS A 67 8.91 -6.02 -1.71
CA HIS A 67 10.27 -5.53 -1.46
C HIS A 67 10.90 -4.85 -2.68
N ALA A 68 10.14 -3.99 -3.35
CA ALA A 68 10.59 -3.29 -4.55
C ALA A 68 11.67 -2.24 -4.28
N PHE A 69 11.72 -1.69 -3.08
CA PHE A 69 12.74 -0.74 -2.65
C PHE A 69 13.79 -1.43 -1.79
N ILE A 70 14.97 -0.82 -1.72
CA ILE A 70 16.07 -1.32 -0.88
C ILE A 70 15.67 -1.28 0.59
N ASP A 71 14.98 -0.21 1.02
CA ASP A 71 14.57 0.03 2.40
C ASP A 71 13.24 0.77 2.40
N GLY A 72 12.52 0.73 3.51
CA GLY A 72 11.28 1.50 3.68
C GLY A 72 10.04 0.89 3.04
N ASN A 73 10.02 -0.39 2.72
CA ASN A 73 8.87 -1.04 2.08
C ASN A 73 7.62 -1.03 2.97
N LYS A 74 7.75 -1.24 4.26
CA LYS A 74 6.64 -1.14 5.21
C LYS A 74 6.07 0.27 5.24
N ARG A 75 6.96 1.26 5.31
CA ARG A 75 6.57 2.67 5.39
C ARG A 75 5.86 3.14 4.13
N ILE A 76 6.36 2.76 2.95
CA ILE A 76 5.69 3.13 1.70
C ILE A 76 4.33 2.45 1.55
N GLY A 77 4.20 1.19 1.95
CA GLY A 77 2.91 0.49 1.94
C GLY A 77 1.89 1.18 2.83
N ALA A 78 2.29 1.53 4.05
CA ALA A 78 1.43 2.24 5.01
C ALA A 78 1.04 3.63 4.50
N MET A 79 1.99 4.38 3.95
CA MET A 79 1.74 5.73 3.46
C MET A 79 0.79 5.73 2.26
N VAL A 80 1.03 4.89 1.28
CA VAL A 80 0.19 4.83 0.07
C VAL A 80 -1.22 4.38 0.41
N THR A 81 -1.38 3.44 1.34
CA THR A 81 -2.70 3.03 1.82
C THR A 81 -3.49 4.23 2.35
N GLN A 82 -2.87 5.02 3.22
CA GLN A 82 -3.52 6.21 3.79
C GLN A 82 -3.83 7.27 2.72
N LEU A 83 -2.88 7.52 1.82
CA LEU A 83 -3.07 8.51 0.75
C LEU A 83 -4.20 8.13 -0.19
N LEU A 84 -4.28 6.86 -0.60
CA LEU A 84 -5.35 6.39 -1.48
C LEU A 84 -6.72 6.49 -0.81
N LEU A 85 -6.82 6.16 0.47
CA LEU A 85 -8.06 6.35 1.23
C LEU A 85 -8.47 7.82 1.22
N LYS A 86 -7.55 8.70 1.57
CA LYS A 86 -7.79 10.14 1.64
C LYS A 86 -8.17 10.73 0.28
N TRP A 87 -7.42 10.41 -0.76
CA TRP A 87 -7.64 10.94 -2.11
C TRP A 87 -8.97 10.48 -2.71
N ASN A 88 -9.49 9.35 -2.27
CA ASN A 88 -10.76 8.81 -2.74
C ASN A 88 -11.95 9.15 -1.82
N GLY A 89 -11.74 10.09 -0.90
CA GLY A 89 -12.83 10.66 -0.11
C GLY A 89 -13.23 9.86 1.13
N TYR A 90 -12.46 8.85 1.52
CA TYR A 90 -12.74 8.09 2.72
C TYR A 90 -12.29 8.85 3.96
N GLN A 91 -13.13 8.87 4.98
CA GLN A 91 -12.78 9.36 6.30
C GLN A 91 -12.42 8.17 7.17
N PHE A 92 -11.30 8.26 7.88
CA PHE A 92 -10.78 7.14 8.65
C PHE A 92 -9.98 7.65 9.86
N GLN A 93 -9.90 6.79 10.87
CA GLN A 93 -9.01 7.00 12.01
C GLN A 93 -8.19 5.73 12.19
N LEU A 94 -6.94 5.79 11.75
CA LEU A 94 -5.98 4.70 11.90
C LEU A 94 -4.98 5.10 13.00
N GLU A 95 -4.98 4.36 14.10
CA GLU A 95 -4.03 4.59 15.16
C GLU A 95 -2.63 4.18 14.63
N GLN A 96 -1.63 5.06 14.81
CA GLN A 96 -0.34 4.93 14.11
C GLN A 96 0.45 3.70 14.56
N ASN A 97 0.37 3.29 15.84
CA ASN A 97 1.04 2.09 16.31
C ASN A 97 0.38 0.83 15.75
N GLU A 98 -0.95 0.81 15.63
CA GLU A 98 -1.67 -0.31 15.01
C GLU A 98 -1.34 -0.41 13.52
N LEU A 99 -1.26 0.74 12.83
CA LEU A 99 -0.86 0.79 11.43
C LEU A 99 0.55 0.23 11.23
N ALA A 100 1.49 0.64 12.09
CA ALA A 100 2.86 0.15 12.04
C ALA A 100 2.91 -1.36 12.28
N ASP A 101 2.20 -1.87 13.28
CA ASP A 101 2.14 -3.30 13.59
C ASP A 101 1.55 -4.11 12.45
N MET A 102 0.51 -3.59 11.80
CA MET A 102 -0.10 -4.23 10.63
C MET A 102 0.93 -4.40 9.51
N PHE A 103 1.66 -3.34 9.16
CA PHE A 103 2.62 -3.39 8.06
C PHE A 103 3.91 -4.14 8.41
N ILE A 104 4.32 -4.16 9.67
CA ILE A 104 5.39 -5.05 10.13
C ILE A 104 4.95 -6.51 9.91
N GLY A 105 3.72 -6.87 10.29
CA GLY A 105 3.20 -8.22 10.11
C GLY A 105 3.08 -8.63 8.64
N ILE A 106 2.70 -7.70 7.76
CA ILE A 106 2.68 -7.96 6.32
C ILE A 106 4.09 -8.25 5.80
N ALA A 107 5.07 -7.44 6.19
CA ALA A 107 6.44 -7.59 5.70
C ALA A 107 7.09 -8.88 6.22
N ASP A 108 6.77 -9.33 7.42
CA ASP A 108 7.34 -10.55 7.99
C ASP A 108 6.51 -11.82 7.69
N GLY A 109 5.37 -11.67 7.01
CA GLY A 109 4.53 -12.78 6.58
C GLY A 109 3.51 -13.27 7.62
N THR A 110 3.37 -12.58 8.75
CA THR A 110 2.42 -12.98 9.80
C THR A 110 1.03 -12.40 9.61
N LYS A 111 0.87 -11.40 8.74
CA LYS A 111 -0.42 -10.82 8.38
C LYS A 111 -0.61 -10.82 6.88
N ASP A 112 -1.84 -11.08 6.44
CA ASP A 112 -2.17 -11.17 5.02
C ASP A 112 -3.03 -9.99 4.54
N GLU A 113 -3.32 -9.99 3.27
CA GLU A 113 -4.14 -8.97 2.59
C GLU A 113 -5.55 -8.90 3.15
N THR A 114 -6.14 -10.03 3.51
CA THR A 114 -7.49 -10.09 4.06
C THR A 114 -7.55 -9.42 5.43
N GLU A 115 -6.55 -9.65 6.27
CA GLU A 115 -6.46 -9.00 7.58
C GLU A 115 -6.33 -7.48 7.44
N LEU A 116 -5.52 -7.02 6.47
CA LEU A 116 -5.39 -5.58 6.18
C LEU A 116 -6.73 -4.99 5.73
N ARG A 117 -7.44 -5.67 4.83
CA ARG A 117 -8.73 -5.21 4.33
C ARG A 117 -9.77 -5.07 5.44
N TYR A 118 -9.89 -6.08 6.31
CA TYR A 118 -10.83 -6.04 7.42
C TYR A 118 -10.46 -4.92 8.41
N TRP A 119 -9.19 -4.76 8.69
CA TRP A 119 -8.73 -3.70 9.58
C TRP A 119 -9.06 -2.30 9.04
N ILE A 120 -8.84 -2.08 7.74
CA ILE A 120 -9.21 -0.82 7.09
C ILE A 120 -10.73 -0.60 7.20
N ASN A 121 -11.54 -1.60 6.86
CA ASN A 121 -13.00 -1.49 6.93
C ASN A 121 -13.50 -1.14 8.34
N ASP A 122 -12.87 -1.66 9.36
CA ASP A 122 -13.23 -1.41 10.77
C ASP A 122 -12.94 0.04 11.20
N HIS A 123 -12.07 0.75 10.47
CA HIS A 123 -11.62 2.09 10.83
C HIS A 123 -12.10 3.19 9.88
N ILE A 124 -12.92 2.84 8.89
CA ILE A 124 -13.54 3.81 7.98
C ILE A 124 -14.83 4.32 8.59
N GLU A 125 -15.03 5.62 8.46
CA GLU A 125 -16.24 6.32 8.93
C GLU A 125 -17.26 6.49 7.82
#